data_8e944e1b10c40a62667905614fa107fc
#
_entry.id   8e944e1b10c40a62667905614fa107fc
#
_cell.length_a   1.000
_cell.length_b   1.000
_cell.length_c   1.000
_cell.angle_alpha   90.00
_cell.angle_beta   90.00
_cell.angle_gamma   90.00
#
_symmetry.space_group_name_H-M   'P 1'
#
loop_
_entity.id
_entity.type
_entity.pdbx_description
1 polymer ?
#
loop_
_entity_poly.entity_id
_entity_poly.type
_entity_poly.pdbx_seq_one_letter_code
_entity_poly.pdbx_strand_id
1 'polypeptide(L)'
;MKKRDKILQEAKARLVAAFGDKIKDVILFGSRAWGKPHRWSDWDFLVVVRGAYDWQTVRTIRFIMADIDLDFDVFTQTLVVSEMELTNSLRGRQPVFTDAIQNGVYA
;
A
#
# COMPACT_ATOMS: atom_id res chain seq x y z
N MET A 1 -18.02 -4.85 -9.13
CA MET A 1 -16.83 -4.14 -8.61
C MET A 1 -15.63 -4.51 -9.46
N LYS A 2 -14.83 -3.54 -9.84
CA LYS A 2 -13.62 -3.77 -10.63
C LYS A 2 -12.58 -4.55 -9.80
N LYS A 3 -11.76 -5.34 -10.48
CA LYS A 3 -10.68 -6.10 -9.82
C LYS A 3 -9.79 -5.19 -8.97
N ARG A 4 -9.43 -4.01 -9.49
CA ARG A 4 -8.64 -3.01 -8.78
C ARG A 4 -9.24 -2.68 -7.41
N ASP A 5 -10.53 -2.39 -7.38
CA ASP A 5 -11.21 -1.98 -6.16
C ASP A 5 -11.34 -3.14 -5.17
N LYS A 6 -11.57 -4.35 -5.67
CA LYS A 6 -11.61 -5.54 -4.80
C LYS A 6 -10.29 -5.79 -4.12
N ILE A 7 -9.19 -5.71 -4.86
CA ILE A 7 -7.84 -5.94 -4.31
C ILE A 7 -7.52 -4.87 -3.27
N LEU A 8 -7.82 -3.61 -3.58
CA LEU A 8 -7.55 -2.49 -2.68
C LEU A 8 -8.34 -2.60 -1.38
N GLN A 9 -9.62 -2.92 -1.47
CA GLN A 9 -10.47 -3.08 -0.29
C GLN A 9 -10.06 -4.28 0.55
N GLU A 10 -9.73 -5.39 -0.10
CA GLU A 10 -9.29 -6.60 0.60
C GLU A 10 -7.96 -6.40 1.30
N ALA A 11 -7.03 -5.69 0.66
CA ALA A 11 -5.75 -5.34 1.27
C ALA A 11 -5.98 -4.52 2.55
N LYS A 12 -6.80 -3.49 2.47
CA LYS A 12 -7.11 -2.67 3.66
C LYS A 12 -7.78 -3.50 4.75
N ALA A 13 -8.75 -4.32 4.40
CA ALA A 13 -9.47 -5.14 5.38
C ALA A 13 -8.53 -6.08 6.13
N ARG A 14 -7.62 -6.75 5.42
CA ARG A 14 -6.67 -7.67 6.04
C ARG A 14 -5.63 -6.95 6.90
N LEU A 15 -5.16 -5.80 6.45
CA LEU A 15 -4.19 -5.00 7.20
C LEU A 15 -4.82 -4.42 8.48
N VAL A 16 -6.05 -3.92 8.39
CA VAL A 16 -6.78 -3.41 9.57
C VAL A 16 -7.11 -4.55 10.53
N ALA A 17 -7.45 -5.73 10.02
CA ALA A 17 -7.69 -6.89 10.88
C ALA A 17 -6.45 -7.26 11.72
N ALA A 18 -5.25 -7.10 11.13
CA ALA A 18 -4.00 -7.43 11.82
C ALA A 18 -3.51 -6.30 12.74
N PHE A 19 -3.66 -5.04 12.34
CA PHE A 19 -3.04 -3.90 13.01
C PHE A 19 -4.01 -2.87 13.58
N GLY A 20 -5.30 -2.97 13.24
CA GLY A 20 -6.30 -2.03 13.74
C GLY A 20 -6.01 -0.59 13.32
N ASP A 21 -6.14 0.32 14.27
CA ASP A 21 -5.96 1.77 14.06
C ASP A 21 -4.53 2.17 13.66
N LYS A 22 -3.58 1.26 13.77
CA LYS A 22 -2.22 1.54 13.31
C LYS A 22 -2.16 1.80 11.81
N ILE A 23 -3.08 1.24 11.06
CA ILE A 23 -3.19 1.49 9.62
C ILE A 23 -3.97 2.78 9.38
N LYS A 24 -3.30 3.80 8.86
CA LYS A 24 -3.95 5.05 8.50
C LYS A 24 -4.52 4.98 7.10
N ASP A 25 -3.70 4.65 6.11
CA ASP A 25 -4.10 4.60 4.71
C ASP A 25 -3.47 3.41 4.01
N VAL A 26 -4.21 2.87 3.05
CA VAL A 26 -3.71 1.92 2.06
C VAL A 26 -4.00 2.53 0.70
N ILE A 27 -2.95 2.78 -0.07
CA ILE A 27 -3.02 3.56 -1.31
C ILE A 27 -2.46 2.74 -2.45
N LEU A 28 -3.24 2.59 -3.51
CA LEU A 28 -2.77 2.02 -4.76
C LEU A 28 -2.26 3.16 -5.64
N PHE A 29 -1.04 3.03 -6.16
CA PHE A 29 -0.47 4.03 -7.05
C PHE A 29 0.18 3.37 -8.26
N GLY A 30 0.81 4.17 -9.12
CA GLY A 30 1.44 3.66 -10.33
C GLY A 30 0.45 3.30 -11.43
N SER A 31 0.87 2.45 -12.36
CA SER A 31 0.09 2.16 -13.57
C SER A 31 -1.24 1.50 -13.30
N ARG A 32 -1.35 0.70 -12.25
CA ARG A 32 -2.60 0.02 -11.88
C ARG A 32 -3.65 0.97 -11.29
N ALA A 33 -3.23 2.14 -10.81
CA ALA A 33 -4.15 3.15 -10.30
C ALA A 33 -4.84 3.91 -11.44
N TRP A 34 -4.07 4.48 -12.36
CA TRP A 34 -4.57 5.40 -13.38
C TRP A 34 -4.06 5.15 -14.78
N GLY A 35 -2.91 4.47 -14.92
CA GLY A 35 -2.27 4.25 -16.19
C GLY A 35 -2.99 3.20 -17.03
N LYS A 36 -2.33 2.82 -18.14
CA LYS A 36 -2.77 1.69 -18.97
C LYS A 36 -1.86 0.51 -18.65
N PRO A 37 -2.15 -0.27 -17.59
CA PRO A 37 -1.30 -1.37 -17.21
C PRO A 37 -1.35 -2.45 -18.28
N HIS A 38 -0.22 -3.11 -18.49
CA HIS A 38 -0.20 -4.34 -19.25
C HIS A 38 -0.21 -5.53 -18.29
N ARG A 39 -0.33 -6.72 -18.85
CA ARG A 39 -0.54 -7.97 -18.13
C ARG A 39 0.44 -8.20 -16.97
N TRP A 40 1.68 -7.76 -17.11
CA TRP A 40 2.74 -8.01 -16.15
C TRP A 40 3.05 -6.82 -15.24
N SER A 41 2.23 -5.76 -15.30
CA SER A 41 2.43 -4.59 -14.44
C SER A 41 2.21 -4.96 -12.98
N ASP A 42 3.13 -4.49 -12.11
CA ASP A 42 3.01 -4.67 -10.67
C ASP A 42 1.87 -3.81 -10.11
N TRP A 43 1.38 -4.24 -8.96
CA TRP A 43 0.41 -3.51 -8.17
C TRP A 43 1.15 -2.80 -7.05
N ASP A 44 1.34 -1.48 -7.19
CA ASP A 44 2.14 -0.69 -6.26
C ASP A 44 1.27 -0.16 -5.14
N PHE A 45 1.58 -0.56 -3.90
CA PHE A 45 0.85 -0.14 -2.71
C PHE A 45 1.74 0.66 -1.78
N LEU A 46 1.16 1.70 -1.18
CA LEU A 46 1.75 2.43 -0.07
C LEU A 46 0.85 2.23 1.15
N VAL A 47 1.44 1.72 2.22
CA VAL A 47 0.77 1.58 3.52
C VAL A 47 1.31 2.65 4.44
N VAL A 48 0.43 3.55 4.88
CA VAL A 48 0.77 4.61 5.83
C VAL A 48 0.34 4.16 7.22
N VAL A 49 1.30 4.13 8.14
CA VAL A 49 1.05 3.70 9.52
C VAL A 49 1.12 4.88 10.48
N ARG A 50 0.37 4.79 11.56
CA ARG A 50 0.44 5.74 12.67
C ARG A 50 1.50 5.29 13.64
N GLY A 51 2.28 6.25 14.13
CA GLY A 51 3.32 5.95 15.11
C GLY A 51 4.53 5.24 14.53
N ALA A 52 5.40 4.80 15.42
CA ALA A 52 6.62 4.11 15.05
C ALA A 52 6.32 2.68 14.56
N TYR A 53 7.16 2.18 13.70
CA TYR A 53 7.09 0.80 13.23
C TYR A 53 8.51 0.24 13.10
N ASP A 54 8.62 -1.06 13.08
CA ASP A 54 9.90 -1.76 12.96
C ASP A 54 9.87 -2.74 11.77
N TRP A 55 10.96 -3.48 11.61
CA TRP A 55 11.08 -4.45 10.54
C TRP A 55 10.05 -5.58 10.65
N GLN A 56 9.62 -5.92 11.87
CA GLN A 56 8.60 -6.95 12.10
C GLN A 56 7.25 -6.50 11.56
N THR A 57 6.92 -5.24 11.77
CA THR A 57 5.70 -4.63 11.19
C THR A 57 5.73 -4.72 9.67
N VAL A 58 6.83 -4.30 9.05
CA VAL A 58 6.99 -4.34 7.59
C VAL A 58 6.89 -5.77 7.07
N ARG A 59 7.54 -6.70 7.75
CA ARG A 59 7.50 -8.11 7.38
C ARG A 59 6.08 -8.68 7.41
N THR A 60 5.34 -8.38 8.48
CA THR A 60 3.96 -8.85 8.62
C THR A 60 3.06 -8.26 7.52
N ILE A 61 3.23 -6.98 7.23
CA ILE A 61 2.51 -6.33 6.13
C ILE A 61 2.80 -7.05 4.80
N ARG A 62 4.06 -7.35 4.53
CA ARG A 62 4.45 -8.05 3.29
C ARG A 62 3.90 -9.47 3.21
N PHE A 63 3.82 -10.18 4.32
CA PHE A 63 3.19 -11.50 4.35
C PHE A 63 1.68 -11.41 4.06
N ILE A 64 1.01 -10.41 4.59
CA ILE A 64 -0.42 -10.19 4.30
C ILE A 64 -0.61 -9.90 2.80
N MET A 65 0.24 -9.06 2.23
CA MET A 65 0.17 -8.74 0.81
C MET A 65 0.56 -9.92 -0.08
N ALA A 66 1.44 -10.81 0.39
CA ALA A 66 1.75 -12.05 -0.34
C ALA A 66 0.52 -12.98 -0.42
N ASP A 67 -0.30 -13.01 0.61
CA ASP A 67 -1.57 -13.76 0.56
C ASP A 67 -2.54 -13.14 -0.46
N ILE A 68 -2.55 -11.82 -0.56
CA ILE A 68 -3.30 -11.11 -1.62
C ILE A 68 -2.81 -11.55 -3.00
N ASP A 69 -1.49 -11.64 -3.18
CA ASP A 69 -0.90 -12.08 -4.45
C ASP A 69 -1.41 -13.45 -4.86
N LEU A 70 -1.45 -14.37 -3.91
CA LEU A 70 -1.93 -15.74 -4.16
C LEU A 70 -3.43 -15.78 -4.45
N ASP A 71 -4.21 -15.06 -3.68
CA ASP A 71 -5.67 -15.11 -3.78
C ASP A 71 -6.19 -14.43 -5.06
N PHE A 72 -5.50 -13.41 -5.53
CA PHE A 72 -5.94 -12.63 -6.70
C PHE A 72 -5.07 -12.82 -7.94
N ASP A 73 -4.06 -13.66 -7.86
CA ASP A 73 -3.12 -13.93 -8.96
C ASP A 73 -2.49 -12.63 -9.50
N VAL A 74 -1.89 -11.88 -8.60
CA VAL A 74 -1.23 -10.60 -8.90
C VAL A 74 0.13 -10.54 -8.22
N PHE A 75 0.91 -9.51 -8.59
CA PHE A 75 2.16 -9.17 -7.91
C PHE A 75 2.02 -7.80 -7.29
N THR A 76 2.09 -7.74 -5.96
CA THR A 76 2.09 -6.47 -5.24
C THR A 76 3.51 -6.09 -4.83
N GLN A 77 3.81 -4.80 -4.93
CA GLN A 77 5.00 -4.21 -4.32
C GLN A 77 4.50 -3.22 -3.27
N THR A 78 4.94 -3.40 -2.04
CA THR A 78 4.41 -2.63 -0.92
C THR A 78 5.51 -1.82 -0.26
N LEU A 79 5.29 -0.51 -0.19
CA LEU A 79 6.10 0.43 0.57
C LEU A 79 5.36 0.76 1.86
N VAL A 80 6.11 0.87 2.96
CA VAL A 80 5.55 1.22 4.27
C VAL A 80 6.20 2.52 4.75
N VAL A 81 5.38 3.44 5.23
CA VAL A 81 5.85 4.73 5.72
C VAL A 81 4.96 5.15 6.90
N SER A 82 5.52 5.87 7.87
CA SER A 82 4.73 6.44 8.95
C SER A 82 4.27 7.85 8.60
N GLU A 83 3.22 8.32 9.31
CA GLU A 83 2.77 9.70 9.19
C GLU A 83 3.91 10.69 9.46
N MET A 84 4.72 10.39 10.49
CA MET A 84 5.83 11.27 10.87
C MET A 84 6.90 11.34 9.78
N GLU A 85 7.22 10.21 9.15
CA GLU A 85 8.16 10.19 8.04
C GLU A 85 7.67 11.04 6.86
N LEU A 86 6.38 11.01 6.57
CA LEU A 86 5.81 11.80 5.49
C LEU A 86 5.91 13.30 5.73
N THR A 87 5.78 13.74 6.99
CA THR A 87 5.77 15.16 7.32
C THR A 87 7.15 15.70 7.70
N ASN A 88 8.00 14.89 8.35
CA ASN A 88 9.20 15.40 9.03
C ASN A 88 10.51 14.80 8.52
N SER A 89 10.51 13.91 7.54
CA SER A 89 11.75 13.31 7.06
C SER A 89 11.99 13.53 5.59
N LEU A 90 13.26 13.42 5.19
CA LEU A 90 13.63 13.48 3.77
C LEU A 90 13.03 12.31 2.98
N ARG A 91 12.83 11.16 3.62
CA ARG A 91 12.22 10.00 2.98
C ARG A 91 10.81 10.34 2.49
N GLY A 92 10.02 11.03 3.31
CA GLY A 92 8.64 11.40 2.94
C GLY A 92 8.56 12.42 1.81
N ARG A 93 9.66 13.11 1.49
CA ARG A 93 9.73 14.07 0.39
C ARG A 93 10.09 13.44 -0.94
N GLN A 94 10.41 12.16 -0.97
CA GLN A 94 10.74 11.48 -2.20
C GLN A 94 9.53 11.47 -3.14
N PRO A 95 9.72 11.64 -4.46
CA PRO A 95 8.61 11.72 -5.42
C PRO A 95 7.66 10.53 -5.37
N VAL A 96 8.15 9.32 -5.08
CA VAL A 96 7.30 8.14 -5.01
C VAL A 96 6.22 8.28 -3.94
N PHE A 97 6.55 8.85 -2.78
CA PHE A 97 5.58 9.03 -1.70
C PHE A 97 4.63 10.19 -1.98
N THR A 98 5.17 11.32 -2.44
CA THR A 98 4.32 12.48 -2.75
C THR A 98 3.35 12.18 -3.89
N ASP A 99 3.79 11.47 -4.92
CA ASP A 99 2.94 11.07 -6.03
C ASP A 99 1.84 10.11 -5.56
N ALA A 100 2.20 9.10 -4.77
CA ALA A 100 1.22 8.14 -4.25
C ALA A 100 0.13 8.84 -3.44
N ILE A 101 0.52 9.78 -2.58
CA ILE A 101 -0.44 10.50 -1.73
C ILE A 101 -1.33 11.44 -2.53
N GLN A 102 -0.78 12.15 -3.50
CA GLN A 102 -1.54 13.13 -4.28
C GLN A 102 -2.40 12.48 -5.36
N ASN A 103 -1.92 11.41 -5.98
CA ASN A 103 -2.54 10.84 -7.16
C ASN A 103 -2.98 9.39 -7.01
N GLY A 104 -2.70 8.75 -5.88
CA GLY A 104 -3.08 7.37 -5.66
C GLY A 104 -4.56 7.18 -5.38
N VAL A 105 -5.00 5.93 -5.43
CA VAL A 105 -6.38 5.54 -5.11
C VAL A 105 -6.39 4.98 -3.68
N TYR A 106 -7.15 5.64 -2.83
CA TYR A 106 -7.24 5.27 -1.42
C TYR A 106 -8.31 4.21 -1.19
N ALA A 107 -7.98 3.27 -0.33
CA ALA A 107 -8.97 2.29 0.13
C ALA A 107 -9.91 2.89 1.15
#